data_e8624e963fabaa0f2815a8a493af052b
#
_entry.id   e8624e963fabaa0f2815a8a493af052b
#
_cell.length_a   1.000
_cell.length_b   1.000
_cell.length_c   1.000
_cell.angle_alpha   90.00
_cell.angle_beta   90.00
_cell.angle_gamma   90.00
#
_symmetry.space_group_name_H-M   'P 1'
#
loop_
_entity.id
_entity.type
_entity.pdbx_description
1 polymer ?
#
loop_
_entity_poly.entity_id
_entity_poly.type
_entity_poly.pdbx_seq_one_letter_code
_entity_poly.pdbx_strand_id
1 'polypeptide(L)'
;MTMLLCLLATLVSIFTPTTAQNDSSNTFTNPLVHPGGQIRGADPWVIRHDGYYYMTYTTATNITIMRSSVLTDWSEAEVKLAFDPPPGQNYSTDLWAPELHNINDKWYIIFTADPNNDSPPPELEALCNWNCPAVNHRMYVLESSGSDPWASNYTLKGELDTYDQFAIDGTYFQHSSGLYHIYSCWFDKYQSWPANLCITKMSDPWTVVTNVTERQTISVPSNPWEKTPYGRMENIRLSSNEGPQQLDNPETGQQFVIYSAARSDTRNYCLGQLELIGDDPMNPQDWRKNNDGCVFYQNPKEKAYGVGHASFTKSPDGMEDWIVYHGMENPFSGWSARTIRAQKFGWNEDGSPKFPRPGYGPYEVPSGQNVSMKMF
;
A
#
# COMPACT_ATOMS: atom_id res chain seq x y z
N MET A 1 -16.45 74.91 -55.87
CA MET A 1 -16.34 73.49 -56.21
C MET A 1 -15.15 72.93 -55.43
N THR A 2 -15.39 72.46 -54.25
CA THR A 2 -14.35 72.02 -53.31
C THR A 2 -14.43 70.55 -53.20
N MET A 3 -13.40 69.81 -53.63
CA MET A 3 -13.28 68.38 -53.58
C MET A 3 -12.83 67.95 -52.18
N LEU A 4 -13.62 67.07 -51.51
CA LEU A 4 -13.33 66.49 -50.20
C LEU A 4 -12.62 65.16 -50.46
N LEU A 5 -11.36 65.07 -50.04
CA LEU A 5 -10.60 63.81 -50.05
C LEU A 5 -10.93 62.99 -48.76
N CYS A 6 -11.53 61.82 -48.92
CA CYS A 6 -11.65 60.86 -47.82
C CYS A 6 -10.40 59.95 -47.76
N LEU A 7 -9.64 60.02 -46.67
CA LEU A 7 -8.60 59.06 -46.34
C LEU A 7 -9.24 57.84 -45.62
N LEU A 8 -9.18 56.66 -46.25
CA LEU A 8 -9.46 55.43 -45.60
C LEU A 8 -8.19 54.92 -44.86
N ALA A 9 -8.25 54.88 -43.53
CA ALA A 9 -7.22 54.27 -42.73
C ALA A 9 -7.56 52.74 -42.60
N THR A 10 -6.79 51.88 -43.22
CA THR A 10 -6.86 50.40 -43.04
C THR A 10 -6.13 50.01 -41.76
N LEU A 11 -6.86 49.58 -40.74
CA LEU A 11 -6.32 48.93 -39.56
C LEU A 11 -5.89 47.49 -39.94
N VAL A 12 -4.59 47.26 -39.99
CA VAL A 12 -3.99 45.91 -40.07
C VAL A 12 -3.91 45.34 -38.66
N SER A 13 -4.83 44.46 -38.29
CA SER A 13 -4.74 43.70 -37.06
C SER A 13 -3.63 42.61 -37.21
N ILE A 14 -2.53 42.81 -36.52
CA ILE A 14 -1.47 41.82 -36.40
C ILE A 14 -1.95 40.76 -35.42
N PHE A 15 -2.44 39.64 -35.92
CA PHE A 15 -2.63 38.42 -35.11
C PHE A 15 -1.23 37.82 -34.83
N THR A 16 -0.75 38.01 -33.61
CA THR A 16 0.35 37.20 -33.09
C THR A 16 -0.20 35.80 -32.79
N PRO A 17 0.33 34.72 -33.37
CA PRO A 17 -0.06 33.38 -32.96
C PRO A 17 0.41 33.18 -31.52
N THR A 18 -0.53 33.05 -30.59
CA THR A 18 -0.24 32.51 -29.26
C THR A 18 0.16 31.06 -29.48
N THR A 19 1.45 30.78 -29.47
CA THR A 19 1.94 29.41 -29.35
C THR A 19 1.40 28.89 -28.01
N ALA A 20 0.48 27.93 -28.08
CA ALA A 20 0.11 27.12 -26.91
C ALA A 20 1.43 26.47 -26.43
N GLN A 21 1.96 27.00 -25.34
CA GLN A 21 3.06 26.42 -24.64
C GLN A 21 2.51 25.08 -24.11
N ASN A 22 2.94 23.96 -24.69
CA ASN A 22 2.66 22.65 -24.16
C ASN A 22 3.30 22.60 -22.77
N ASP A 23 2.48 22.79 -21.76
CA ASP A 23 2.85 22.65 -20.35
C ASP A 23 3.02 21.15 -20.02
N SER A 24 4.11 20.55 -20.56
CA SER A 24 4.48 19.16 -20.30
C SER A 24 5.00 18.95 -18.86
N SER A 25 5.02 20.02 -18.06
CA SER A 25 5.60 20.02 -16.71
C SER A 25 4.65 19.53 -15.60
N ASN A 26 3.37 19.31 -15.90
CA ASN A 26 2.33 19.06 -14.90
C ASN A 26 1.77 17.61 -14.92
N THR A 27 2.48 16.70 -15.57
CA THR A 27 2.06 15.30 -15.66
C THR A 27 3.18 14.33 -15.30
N PHE A 28 2.80 13.13 -14.86
CA PHE A 28 3.71 12.01 -14.60
C PHE A 28 3.19 10.71 -15.22
N THR A 29 4.04 9.71 -15.29
CA THR A 29 3.69 8.36 -15.72
C THR A 29 4.10 7.33 -14.67
N ASN A 30 3.32 6.26 -14.56
CA ASN A 30 3.69 5.07 -13.81
C ASN A 30 4.60 4.14 -14.64
N PRO A 31 5.49 3.35 -14.03
CA PRO A 31 5.77 3.31 -12.59
C PRO A 31 6.58 4.52 -12.09
N LEU A 32 6.53 4.77 -10.77
CA LEU A 32 7.32 5.81 -10.12
C LEU A 32 8.80 5.47 -10.17
N VAL A 33 9.64 6.48 -10.40
CA VAL A 33 11.10 6.32 -10.46
C VAL A 33 11.69 6.59 -9.09
N HIS A 34 12.51 5.67 -8.60
CA HIS A 34 13.24 5.73 -7.34
C HIS A 34 14.69 6.21 -7.55
N PRO A 35 15.46 6.49 -6.48
CA PRO A 35 16.84 6.90 -6.60
C PRO A 35 17.67 5.93 -7.45
N GLY A 36 18.54 6.49 -8.29
CA GLY A 36 19.35 5.73 -9.21
C GLY A 36 18.58 5.16 -10.43
N GLY A 37 17.39 5.70 -10.73
CA GLY A 37 16.58 5.27 -11.89
C GLY A 37 15.88 3.93 -11.70
N GLN A 38 15.82 3.42 -10.47
CA GLN A 38 15.12 2.18 -10.16
C GLN A 38 13.60 2.38 -10.25
N ILE A 39 12.89 1.36 -10.72
CA ILE A 39 11.41 1.34 -10.76
C ILE A 39 10.83 0.14 -10.00
N ARG A 40 11.69 -0.77 -9.53
CA ARG A 40 11.25 -1.97 -8.81
C ARG A 40 10.96 -1.64 -7.36
N GLY A 41 9.84 -2.15 -6.87
CA GLY A 41 9.42 -2.01 -5.49
C GLY A 41 8.08 -2.72 -5.29
N ALA A 42 7.88 -3.21 -4.08
CA ALA A 42 6.67 -3.93 -3.70
C ALA A 42 6.17 -3.44 -2.34
N ASP A 43 4.87 -3.59 -2.12
CA ASP A 43 4.23 -3.36 -0.84
C ASP A 43 4.50 -1.92 -0.31
N PRO A 44 4.19 -0.88 -1.12
CA PRO A 44 4.52 0.49 -0.77
C PRO A 44 3.59 1.03 0.33
N TRP A 45 4.18 1.61 1.34
CA TRP A 45 3.49 2.44 2.32
C TRP A 45 3.94 3.89 2.17
N VAL A 46 2.99 4.83 2.01
CA VAL A 46 3.29 6.26 1.91
C VAL A 46 2.46 7.05 2.89
N ILE A 47 3.12 7.85 3.72
CA ILE A 47 2.49 8.79 4.63
C ILE A 47 3.04 10.20 4.40
N ARG A 48 2.17 11.22 4.50
CA ARG A 48 2.57 12.62 4.40
C ARG A 48 2.66 13.26 5.78
N HIS A 49 3.78 13.93 6.06
CA HIS A 49 4.02 14.66 7.31
C HIS A 49 4.97 15.83 7.07
N ASP A 50 4.67 17.00 7.67
CA ASP A 50 5.50 18.22 7.64
C ASP A 50 6.04 18.60 6.25
N GLY A 51 5.17 18.53 5.24
CA GLY A 51 5.49 18.94 3.87
C GLY A 51 6.22 17.88 3.05
N TYR A 52 6.54 16.72 3.63
CA TYR A 52 7.18 15.60 2.95
C TYR A 52 6.28 14.38 2.88
N TYR A 53 6.52 13.57 1.87
CA TYR A 53 6.08 12.18 1.78
C TYR A 53 7.21 11.28 2.28
N TYR A 54 6.85 10.30 3.09
CA TYR A 54 7.74 9.24 3.57
C TYR A 54 7.23 7.93 2.99
N MET A 55 8.12 7.17 2.36
CA MET A 55 7.79 5.87 1.79
C MET A 55 8.68 4.78 2.36
N THR A 56 8.05 3.69 2.76
CA THR A 56 8.68 2.40 3.02
C THR A 56 8.16 1.37 2.04
N TYR A 57 8.93 0.34 1.77
CA TYR A 57 8.55 -0.77 0.88
C TYR A 57 9.40 -2.01 1.17
N THR A 58 9.00 -3.16 0.70
CA THR A 58 9.74 -4.42 0.90
C THR A 58 11.12 -4.37 0.26
N THR A 59 12.15 -4.53 1.09
CA THR A 59 13.56 -4.70 0.66
C THR A 59 14.08 -6.10 0.93
N ALA A 60 13.38 -6.87 1.76
CA ALA A 60 13.68 -8.21 2.25
C ALA A 60 14.89 -8.32 3.20
N THR A 61 15.80 -7.35 3.25
CA THR A 61 17.05 -7.44 4.03
C THR A 61 17.18 -6.41 5.15
N ASN A 62 16.48 -5.29 5.03
CA ASN A 62 16.52 -4.18 5.98
C ASN A 62 15.25 -3.33 5.86
N ILE A 63 15.15 -2.26 6.65
CA ILE A 63 14.06 -1.29 6.50
C ILE A 63 14.68 0.07 6.18
N THR A 64 14.28 0.63 5.04
CA THR A 64 14.63 1.98 4.62
C THR A 64 13.42 2.87 4.59
N ILE A 65 13.62 4.16 4.89
CA ILE A 65 12.63 5.21 4.70
C ILE A 65 13.15 6.11 3.58
N MET A 66 12.35 6.33 2.56
CA MET A 66 12.60 7.37 1.56
C MET A 66 11.80 8.62 1.93
N ARG A 67 12.37 9.82 1.68
CA ARG A 67 11.71 11.10 1.89
C ARG A 67 11.75 11.95 0.64
N SER A 68 10.59 12.47 0.22
CA SER A 68 10.46 13.38 -0.91
C SER A 68 9.39 14.43 -0.65
N SER A 69 9.54 15.64 -1.16
CA SER A 69 8.46 16.64 -1.19
C SER A 69 7.44 16.38 -2.32
N VAL A 70 7.72 15.39 -3.18
CA VAL A 70 6.98 15.10 -4.42
C VAL A 70 6.47 13.66 -4.35
N LEU A 71 5.15 13.45 -4.49
CA LEU A 71 4.56 12.11 -4.45
C LEU A 71 4.88 11.28 -5.70
N THR A 72 4.96 11.92 -6.85
CA THR A 72 4.97 11.25 -8.16
C THR A 72 6.35 11.10 -8.80
N ASP A 73 7.40 11.55 -8.12
CA ASP A 73 8.80 11.35 -8.55
C ASP A 73 9.70 11.19 -7.30
N TRP A 74 10.28 10.03 -7.15
CA TRP A 74 11.19 9.68 -6.04
C TRP A 74 12.65 9.59 -6.50
N SER A 75 12.97 9.99 -7.75
CA SER A 75 14.33 9.87 -8.31
C SER A 75 15.39 10.60 -7.48
N GLU A 76 15.02 11.73 -6.86
CA GLU A 76 15.87 12.56 -6.01
C GLU A 76 15.52 12.40 -4.51
N ALA A 77 14.77 11.36 -4.13
CA ALA A 77 14.41 11.15 -2.74
C ALA A 77 15.63 10.88 -1.88
N GLU A 78 15.62 11.43 -0.69
CA GLU A 78 16.58 11.07 0.34
C GLU A 78 16.25 9.67 0.87
N VAL A 79 17.29 8.87 1.17
CA VAL A 79 17.14 7.49 1.67
C VAL A 79 17.82 7.37 3.02
N LYS A 80 17.10 6.83 3.99
CA LYS A 80 17.59 6.56 5.34
C LYS A 80 17.45 5.08 5.65
N LEU A 81 18.52 4.45 6.12
CA LEU A 81 18.47 3.13 6.76
C LEU A 81 17.86 3.30 8.16
N ALA A 82 16.64 2.80 8.34
CA ALA A 82 15.93 2.86 9.61
C ALA A 82 16.25 1.67 10.52
N PHE A 83 16.43 0.49 9.92
CA PHE A 83 16.73 -0.73 10.66
C PHE A 83 17.52 -1.72 9.79
N ASP A 84 18.61 -2.24 10.37
CA ASP A 84 19.42 -3.32 9.81
C ASP A 84 19.49 -4.44 10.86
N PRO A 85 18.78 -5.56 10.66
CA PRO A 85 18.70 -6.58 11.69
C PRO A 85 20.02 -7.32 11.86
N PRO A 86 20.45 -7.61 13.09
CA PRO A 86 21.60 -8.48 13.33
C PRO A 86 21.33 -9.88 12.75
N PRO A 87 22.31 -10.55 12.15
CA PRO A 87 22.13 -11.89 11.63
C PRO A 87 21.82 -12.91 12.74
N GLY A 88 21.02 -13.94 12.40
CA GLY A 88 20.71 -15.05 13.29
C GLY A 88 19.62 -14.76 14.33
N GLN A 89 18.87 -13.68 14.18
CA GLN A 89 17.69 -13.38 14.99
C GLN A 89 16.44 -13.91 14.32
N ASN A 90 15.34 -14.00 15.07
CA ASN A 90 14.01 -14.41 14.52
C ASN A 90 13.43 -13.40 13.51
N TYR A 91 14.10 -12.27 13.32
CA TYR A 91 13.71 -11.17 12.42
C TYR A 91 14.82 -10.77 11.46
N SER A 92 15.74 -11.71 11.13
CA SER A 92 16.95 -11.39 10.36
C SER A 92 16.73 -11.34 8.86
N THR A 93 15.66 -11.92 8.35
CA THR A 93 15.42 -12.07 6.91
C THR A 93 13.96 -11.82 6.56
N ASP A 94 13.72 -11.70 5.25
CA ASP A 94 12.38 -11.52 4.70
C ASP A 94 11.59 -10.40 5.38
N LEU A 95 12.26 -9.23 5.52
CA LEU A 95 11.64 -8.02 6.04
C LEU A 95 10.67 -7.49 4.99
N TRP A 96 9.37 -7.79 5.16
CA TRP A 96 8.34 -7.47 4.20
C TRP A 96 7.36 -6.41 4.71
N ALA A 97 6.78 -5.68 3.75
CA ALA A 97 5.68 -4.74 3.94
C ALA A 97 5.82 -3.83 5.18
N PRO A 98 6.95 -3.10 5.33
CA PRO A 98 7.09 -2.17 6.44
C PRO A 98 6.16 -0.96 6.26
N GLU A 99 5.42 -0.60 7.31
CA GLU A 99 4.51 0.54 7.35
C GLU A 99 4.92 1.53 8.43
N LEU A 100 5.05 2.81 8.06
CA LEU A 100 5.45 3.91 8.94
C LEU A 100 4.22 4.68 9.45
N HIS A 101 3.86 4.51 10.71
CA HIS A 101 2.68 5.12 11.32
C HIS A 101 3.03 6.18 12.35
N ASN A 102 2.23 7.24 12.41
CA ASN A 102 2.25 8.21 13.51
C ASN A 102 1.10 7.89 14.49
N ILE A 103 1.44 7.59 15.73
CA ILE A 103 0.46 7.29 16.78
C ILE A 103 0.88 8.05 18.04
N ASN A 104 0.05 8.97 18.51
CA ASN A 104 0.33 9.79 19.70
C ASN A 104 1.66 10.54 19.63
N ASP A 105 1.94 11.21 18.52
CA ASP A 105 3.15 11.98 18.24
C ASP A 105 4.47 11.17 18.27
N LYS A 106 4.37 9.85 18.15
CA LYS A 106 5.50 8.96 17.93
C LYS A 106 5.35 8.17 16.64
N TRP A 107 6.48 7.73 16.10
CA TRP A 107 6.50 6.95 14.86
C TRP A 107 6.83 5.51 15.14
N TYR A 108 6.09 4.64 14.50
CA TYR A 108 6.24 3.20 14.59
C TYR A 108 6.39 2.62 13.19
N ILE A 109 7.27 1.63 13.04
CA ILE A 109 7.33 0.83 11.83
C ILE A 109 6.90 -0.57 12.22
N ILE A 110 5.75 -0.98 11.69
CA ILE A 110 5.29 -2.36 11.78
C ILE A 110 5.72 -3.11 10.52
N PHE A 111 6.24 -4.32 10.66
CA PHE A 111 6.77 -5.09 9.54
C PHE A 111 6.73 -6.57 9.82
N THR A 112 6.80 -7.36 8.75
CA THR A 112 6.95 -8.81 8.79
C THR A 112 8.42 -9.19 8.71
N ALA A 113 8.84 -10.23 9.44
CA ALA A 113 10.15 -10.86 9.24
C ALA A 113 10.12 -12.32 9.68
N ASP A 114 11.18 -13.07 9.30
CA ASP A 114 11.42 -14.43 9.78
C ASP A 114 12.89 -14.68 10.15
N PRO A 115 13.18 -15.79 10.85
CA PRO A 115 14.54 -16.24 11.04
C PRO A 115 15.12 -16.73 9.71
N ASN A 116 16.42 -16.58 9.50
CA ASN A 116 17.13 -17.20 8.37
C ASN A 116 17.14 -18.73 8.51
N ASN A 117 15.98 -19.33 8.42
CA ASN A 117 15.77 -20.76 8.60
C ASN A 117 14.81 -21.25 7.52
N ASP A 118 15.37 -21.67 6.40
CA ASP A 118 14.63 -22.20 5.24
C ASP A 118 13.94 -23.55 5.53
N SER A 119 14.15 -24.11 6.72
CA SER A 119 13.57 -25.39 7.09
C SER A 119 12.29 -25.20 7.88
N PRO A 120 11.17 -25.77 7.44
CA PRO A 120 9.95 -25.79 8.25
C PRO A 120 10.18 -26.61 9.53
N PRO A 121 9.41 -26.36 10.58
CA PRO A 121 9.33 -27.29 11.70
C PRO A 121 9.02 -28.71 11.21
N PRO A 122 9.65 -29.76 11.77
CA PRO A 122 9.49 -31.14 11.28
C PRO A 122 8.04 -31.62 11.20
N GLU A 123 7.18 -31.14 12.10
CA GLU A 123 5.75 -31.43 12.13
C GLU A 123 4.98 -30.82 10.95
N LEU A 124 5.54 -29.80 10.30
CA LEU A 124 4.94 -29.14 9.14
C LEU A 124 5.52 -29.60 7.81
N GLU A 125 6.68 -30.26 7.81
CA GLU A 125 7.36 -30.70 6.59
C GLU A 125 6.46 -31.56 5.69
N ALA A 126 5.64 -32.42 6.27
CA ALA A 126 4.69 -33.25 5.55
C ALA A 126 3.44 -32.50 5.03
N LEU A 127 3.12 -31.35 5.62
CA LEU A 127 1.91 -30.58 5.31
C LEU A 127 2.18 -29.42 4.37
N CYS A 128 3.38 -28.99 4.31
CA CYS A 128 3.76 -27.71 3.69
C CYS A 128 4.29 -27.80 2.28
N ASN A 129 4.10 -28.79 1.54
CA ASN A 129 4.39 -28.88 0.09
C ASN A 129 5.19 -27.71 -0.54
N TRP A 130 6.30 -27.22 -0.01
CA TRP A 130 7.15 -26.15 -0.58
C TRP A 130 6.82 -24.66 -0.27
N ASN A 131 5.85 -24.38 0.58
CA ASN A 131 5.62 -23.00 1.07
C ASN A 131 5.86 -22.90 2.59
N CYS A 132 6.65 -23.79 3.11
CA CYS A 132 6.92 -23.91 4.53
C CYS A 132 7.77 -22.82 5.16
N PRO A 133 8.74 -22.21 4.47
CA PRO A 133 9.49 -21.10 5.08
C PRO A 133 8.58 -20.01 5.61
N ALA A 134 7.48 -19.72 4.91
CA ALA A 134 6.52 -18.68 5.31
C ALA A 134 5.89 -18.90 6.69
N VAL A 135 5.84 -20.13 7.21
CA VAL A 135 5.23 -20.43 8.52
C VAL A 135 5.93 -19.72 9.68
N ASN A 136 7.20 -19.38 9.52
CA ASN A 136 8.01 -18.72 10.55
C ASN A 136 7.84 -17.20 10.58
N HIS A 137 7.11 -16.62 9.64
CA HIS A 137 6.89 -15.18 9.60
C HIS A 137 6.06 -14.70 10.79
N ARG A 138 6.53 -13.63 11.41
CA ARG A 138 5.88 -12.93 12.53
C ARG A 138 5.91 -11.43 12.28
N MET A 139 5.09 -10.71 13.03
CA MET A 139 5.03 -9.25 13.00
C MET A 139 5.95 -8.65 14.07
N TYR A 140 6.66 -7.60 13.72
CA TYR A 140 7.60 -6.88 14.59
C TYR A 140 7.32 -5.37 14.53
N VAL A 141 7.73 -4.65 15.58
CA VAL A 141 7.54 -3.21 15.67
C VAL A 141 8.84 -2.51 16.07
N LEU A 142 9.16 -1.45 15.34
CA LEU A 142 10.16 -0.46 15.72
C LEU A 142 9.48 0.80 16.27
N GLU A 143 10.08 1.46 17.25
CA GLU A 143 9.64 2.74 17.79
C GLU A 143 10.70 3.81 17.54
N SER A 144 10.27 5.00 17.14
CA SER A 144 11.11 6.16 16.95
C SER A 144 11.61 6.74 18.28
N SER A 145 12.80 7.33 18.28
CA SER A 145 13.36 8.04 19.47
C SER A 145 12.66 9.38 19.73
N GLY A 146 11.96 9.95 18.76
CA GLY A 146 11.30 11.26 18.85
C GLY A 146 10.10 11.40 17.91
N SER A 147 9.61 12.63 17.79
CA SER A 147 8.41 12.97 16.99
C SER A 147 8.70 13.27 15.52
N ASP A 148 9.96 13.42 15.12
CA ASP A 148 10.36 13.59 13.71
C ASP A 148 10.73 12.22 13.11
N PRO A 149 10.03 11.72 12.09
CA PRO A 149 10.30 10.41 11.52
C PRO A 149 11.64 10.33 10.79
N TRP A 150 12.15 11.47 10.32
CA TRP A 150 13.42 11.51 9.62
C TRP A 150 14.62 11.64 10.54
N ALA A 151 14.53 12.50 11.55
CA ALA A 151 15.62 12.70 12.49
C ALA A 151 15.73 11.57 13.54
N SER A 152 14.65 10.82 13.78
CA SER A 152 14.62 9.76 14.80
C SER A 152 15.47 8.55 14.43
N ASN A 153 16.07 7.92 15.45
CA ASN A 153 16.51 6.54 15.37
C ASN A 153 15.34 5.61 15.70
N TYR A 154 15.37 4.40 15.15
CA TYR A 154 14.34 3.39 15.36
C TYR A 154 14.90 2.22 16.17
N THR A 155 14.17 1.80 17.19
CA THR A 155 14.56 0.71 18.09
C THR A 155 13.49 -0.37 18.07
N LEU A 156 13.92 -1.63 17.96
CA LEU A 156 13.02 -2.78 18.00
C LEU A 156 12.34 -2.86 19.37
N LYS A 157 11.02 -2.88 19.38
CA LYS A 157 10.20 -3.11 20.58
C LYS A 157 9.99 -4.61 20.83
N GLY A 158 9.92 -5.40 19.79
CA GLY A 158 9.76 -6.83 19.85
C GLY A 158 8.82 -7.38 18.80
N GLU A 159 8.52 -8.65 18.95
CA GLU A 159 7.50 -9.37 18.20
C GLU A 159 6.11 -9.05 18.77
N LEU A 160 5.13 -8.82 17.89
CA LEU A 160 3.72 -8.78 18.27
C LEU A 160 3.23 -10.19 18.59
N ASP A 161 2.47 -10.33 19.65
CA ASP A 161 1.87 -11.62 20.00
C ASP A 161 0.81 -12.00 18.96
N THR A 162 1.20 -12.84 18.02
CA THR A 162 0.33 -13.49 17.03
C THR A 162 0.15 -14.98 17.35
N TYR A 163 0.34 -15.34 18.63
CA TYR A 163 0.12 -16.68 19.19
C TYR A 163 1.05 -17.74 18.61
N ASP A 164 2.26 -17.36 18.29
CA ASP A 164 3.26 -18.19 17.60
C ASP A 164 2.71 -18.81 16.30
N GLN A 165 1.91 -18.02 15.57
CA GLN A 165 1.31 -18.43 14.30
C GLN A 165 1.77 -17.50 13.17
N PHE A 166 1.64 -17.96 11.93
CA PHE A 166 1.90 -17.16 10.74
C PHE A 166 1.17 -15.83 10.78
N ALA A 167 1.91 -14.77 10.56
CA ALA A 167 1.41 -13.41 10.51
C ALA A 167 2.26 -12.57 9.56
N ILE A 168 1.63 -11.96 8.56
CA ILE A 168 2.27 -11.03 7.62
C ILE A 168 1.39 -9.81 7.38
N ASP A 169 1.98 -8.76 6.80
CA ASP A 169 1.28 -7.60 6.27
C ASP A 169 0.37 -6.91 7.29
N GLY A 170 0.84 -6.79 8.52
CA GLY A 170 0.04 -6.19 9.59
C GLY A 170 0.01 -4.67 9.52
N THR A 171 -1.17 -4.11 9.77
CA THR A 171 -1.41 -2.67 9.88
C THR A 171 -2.09 -2.31 11.20
N TYR A 172 -2.05 -1.03 11.57
CA TYR A 172 -2.85 -0.51 12.66
C TYR A 172 -4.22 -0.04 12.14
N PHE A 173 -5.26 -0.39 12.89
CA PHE A 173 -6.60 0.14 12.67
C PHE A 173 -7.00 1.00 13.88
N GLN A 174 -7.18 2.29 13.64
CA GLN A 174 -7.54 3.26 14.67
C GLN A 174 -9.06 3.48 14.65
N HIS A 175 -9.71 3.20 15.76
CA HIS A 175 -11.14 3.40 15.95
C HIS A 175 -11.40 4.14 17.25
N SER A 176 -12.59 4.73 17.40
CA SER A 176 -12.98 5.46 18.62
C SER A 176 -12.90 4.60 19.90
N SER A 177 -13.04 3.27 19.78
CA SER A 177 -12.92 2.29 20.87
C SER A 177 -11.49 1.83 21.17
N GLY A 178 -10.50 2.26 20.40
CA GLY A 178 -9.10 1.94 20.65
C GLY A 178 -8.26 1.64 19.41
N LEU A 179 -7.10 1.07 19.65
CA LEU A 179 -6.14 0.64 18.64
C LEU A 179 -6.27 -0.86 18.42
N TYR A 180 -6.22 -1.25 17.14
CA TYR A 180 -6.29 -2.64 16.71
C TYR A 180 -5.16 -2.96 15.74
N HIS A 181 -4.78 -4.23 15.69
CA HIS A 181 -3.87 -4.79 14.69
C HIS A 181 -4.66 -5.70 13.76
N ILE A 182 -4.65 -5.41 12.46
CA ILE A 182 -5.24 -6.24 11.41
C ILE A 182 -4.10 -6.80 10.57
N TYR A 183 -4.09 -8.09 10.30
CA TYR A 183 -2.99 -8.77 9.62
C TYR A 183 -3.45 -9.99 8.85
N SER A 184 -2.64 -10.45 7.92
CA SER A 184 -2.85 -11.73 7.23
C SER A 184 -2.43 -12.88 8.12
N CYS A 185 -3.33 -13.83 8.35
CA CYS A 185 -3.19 -14.92 9.31
C CYS A 185 -3.66 -16.26 8.75
N TRP A 186 -3.20 -17.35 9.37
CA TRP A 186 -3.80 -18.68 9.19
C TRP A 186 -4.76 -19.00 10.33
N PHE A 187 -5.66 -19.97 10.11
CA PHE A 187 -6.60 -20.40 11.14
C PHE A 187 -5.91 -21.07 12.32
N ASP A 188 -4.86 -21.83 12.05
CA ASP A 188 -4.03 -22.46 13.06
C ASP A 188 -2.57 -22.56 12.57
N LYS A 189 -1.69 -23.03 13.48
CA LYS A 189 -0.25 -23.15 13.22
C LYS A 189 0.10 -24.12 12.08
N TYR A 190 -0.74 -25.09 11.81
CA TYR A 190 -0.45 -26.22 10.91
C TYR A 190 -1.21 -26.14 9.58
N GLN A 191 -2.13 -25.21 9.44
CA GLN A 191 -2.95 -25.05 8.23
C GLN A 191 -2.43 -23.88 7.41
N SER A 192 -1.66 -24.16 6.37
CA SER A 192 -0.96 -23.15 5.58
C SER A 192 -1.85 -22.29 4.64
N TRP A 193 -3.11 -22.65 4.46
CA TRP A 193 -4.06 -21.91 3.62
C TRP A 193 -5.50 -22.15 4.07
N PRO A 194 -6.41 -21.21 3.87
CA PRO A 194 -6.25 -19.89 3.26
C PRO A 194 -5.56 -18.86 4.18
N ALA A 195 -4.97 -17.82 3.61
CA ALA A 195 -4.59 -16.63 4.36
C ALA A 195 -5.82 -15.72 4.51
N ASN A 196 -6.14 -15.38 5.75
CA ASN A 196 -7.34 -14.64 6.14
C ASN A 196 -6.95 -13.28 6.72
N LEU A 197 -7.89 -12.37 6.97
CA LEU A 197 -7.64 -11.20 7.80
C LEU A 197 -8.10 -11.45 9.22
N CYS A 198 -7.14 -11.41 10.14
CA CYS A 198 -7.38 -11.44 11.57
C CYS A 198 -7.31 -10.04 12.17
N ILE A 199 -8.03 -9.83 13.27
CA ILE A 199 -7.99 -8.61 14.07
C ILE A 199 -7.77 -8.94 15.54
N THR A 200 -6.94 -8.12 16.21
CA THR A 200 -6.68 -8.16 17.64
C THR A 200 -6.69 -6.75 18.23
N LYS A 201 -7.06 -6.62 19.49
CA LYS A 201 -7.02 -5.35 20.21
C LYS A 201 -5.63 -5.11 20.80
N MET A 202 -5.19 -3.86 20.82
CA MET A 202 -3.90 -3.43 21.35
C MET A 202 -4.07 -2.44 22.49
N SER A 203 -3.14 -2.44 23.46
CA SER A 203 -3.03 -1.41 24.50
C SER A 203 -2.13 -0.25 24.07
N ASP A 204 -1.14 -0.54 23.25
CA ASP A 204 -0.16 0.37 22.66
C ASP A 204 0.35 -0.23 21.34
N PRO A 205 1.13 0.49 20.54
CA PRO A 205 1.51 0.02 19.19
C PRO A 205 2.37 -1.25 19.12
N TRP A 206 2.82 -1.79 20.23
CA TRP A 206 3.61 -3.03 20.28
C TRP A 206 3.07 -4.10 21.22
N THR A 207 1.89 -3.89 21.82
CA THR A 207 1.32 -4.84 22.81
C THR A 207 -0.10 -5.25 22.41
N VAL A 208 -0.25 -6.50 21.99
CA VAL A 208 -1.55 -7.15 21.79
C VAL A 208 -2.12 -7.56 23.15
N VAL A 209 -3.38 -7.22 23.41
CA VAL A 209 -4.08 -7.58 24.66
C VAL A 209 -5.16 -8.64 24.48
N THR A 210 -5.46 -8.99 23.24
CA THR A 210 -6.39 -10.06 22.88
C THR A 210 -5.69 -11.41 23.06
N ASN A 211 -6.31 -12.35 23.74
CA ASN A 211 -5.80 -13.74 23.79
C ASN A 211 -6.21 -14.52 22.53
N VAL A 212 -5.63 -15.72 22.33
CA VAL A 212 -5.84 -16.51 21.11
C VAL A 212 -7.31 -16.88 20.86
N THR A 213 -8.12 -17.04 21.91
CA THR A 213 -9.54 -17.40 21.78
C THR A 213 -10.44 -16.19 21.49
N GLU A 214 -9.91 -14.98 21.67
CA GLU A 214 -10.61 -13.72 21.42
C GLU A 214 -10.23 -13.09 20.08
N ARG A 215 -9.11 -13.53 19.45
CA ARG A 215 -8.75 -13.12 18.10
C ARG A 215 -9.91 -13.41 17.15
N GLN A 216 -10.26 -12.43 16.33
CA GLN A 216 -11.34 -12.58 15.37
C GLN A 216 -10.81 -12.65 13.94
N THR A 217 -11.56 -13.33 13.08
CA THR A 217 -11.33 -13.34 11.63
C THR A 217 -12.41 -12.49 10.98
N ILE A 218 -12.02 -11.38 10.37
CA ILE A 218 -12.93 -10.42 9.74
C ILE A 218 -13.08 -10.62 8.24
N SER A 219 -12.17 -11.37 7.61
CA SER A 219 -12.30 -11.75 6.20
C SER A 219 -11.68 -13.12 5.94
N VAL A 220 -12.42 -13.95 5.21
CA VAL A 220 -11.96 -15.21 4.65
C VAL A 220 -12.07 -15.11 3.14
N PRO A 221 -11.10 -15.57 2.34
CA PRO A 221 -11.17 -15.54 0.89
C PRO A 221 -12.20 -16.53 0.36
N SER A 222 -13.46 -16.15 0.43
CA SER A 222 -14.62 -16.96 0.05
C SER A 222 -15.00 -16.85 -1.43
N ASN A 223 -14.75 -15.68 -2.04
CA ASN A 223 -15.15 -15.37 -3.39
C ASN A 223 -14.23 -16.00 -4.46
N PRO A 224 -14.72 -16.31 -5.66
CA PRO A 224 -13.89 -16.86 -6.73
C PRO A 224 -12.72 -15.97 -7.16
N TRP A 225 -12.88 -14.66 -7.09
CA TRP A 225 -11.85 -13.69 -7.45
C TRP A 225 -10.73 -13.57 -6.41
N GLU A 226 -10.95 -14.01 -5.19
CA GLU A 226 -9.93 -14.08 -4.13
C GLU A 226 -9.05 -15.34 -4.25
N LYS A 227 -9.32 -16.20 -5.22
CA LYS A 227 -8.71 -17.52 -5.39
C LYS A 227 -7.97 -17.60 -6.72
N THR A 228 -6.70 -17.90 -6.66
CA THR A 228 -5.89 -18.10 -7.87
C THR A 228 -5.64 -19.58 -8.08
N PRO A 229 -5.87 -20.12 -9.29
CA PRO A 229 -5.43 -21.45 -9.64
C PRO A 229 -3.91 -21.56 -9.57
N TYR A 230 -3.40 -22.58 -8.91
CA TYR A 230 -1.97 -22.80 -8.77
C TYR A 230 -1.42 -23.66 -9.93
N GLY A 231 -0.60 -23.05 -10.81
CA GLY A 231 0.11 -23.70 -11.90
C GLY A 231 -0.77 -24.60 -12.77
N ARG A 232 -0.25 -25.81 -13.10
CA ARG A 232 -1.00 -26.83 -13.85
C ARG A 232 -1.97 -27.65 -12.99
N MET A 233 -1.98 -27.44 -11.69
CA MET A 233 -2.91 -28.10 -10.77
C MET A 233 -4.18 -27.29 -10.65
N GLU A 234 -5.05 -27.41 -11.63
CA GLU A 234 -6.35 -26.70 -11.67
C GLU A 234 -7.24 -26.92 -10.44
N ASN A 235 -6.96 -27.95 -9.66
CA ASN A 235 -7.73 -28.35 -8.48
C ASN A 235 -7.25 -27.69 -7.16
N ILE A 236 -6.05 -27.09 -7.13
CA ILE A 236 -5.52 -26.42 -5.93
C ILE A 236 -5.58 -24.92 -6.16
N ARG A 237 -6.55 -24.28 -5.55
CA ARG A 237 -6.68 -22.82 -5.53
C ARG A 237 -6.08 -22.30 -4.23
N LEU A 238 -4.99 -21.59 -4.34
CA LEU A 238 -4.49 -20.78 -3.23
C LEU A 238 -5.37 -19.54 -3.12
N SER A 239 -5.80 -19.24 -1.92
CA SER A 239 -6.65 -18.10 -1.62
C SER A 239 -6.00 -17.25 -0.54
N SER A 240 -6.00 -15.93 -0.74
CA SER A 240 -5.36 -14.98 0.16
C SER A 240 -6.23 -13.74 0.33
N ASN A 241 -6.31 -13.27 1.57
CA ASN A 241 -6.58 -11.89 1.93
C ASN A 241 -5.37 -11.39 2.70
N GLU A 242 -4.68 -10.37 2.19
CA GLU A 242 -3.43 -9.85 2.74
C GLU A 242 -3.33 -8.34 2.52
N GLY A 243 -2.29 -7.68 3.05
CA GLY A 243 -2.03 -6.26 2.87
C GLY A 243 -3.22 -5.37 3.25
N PRO A 244 -3.84 -5.55 4.45
CA PRO A 244 -4.97 -4.72 4.87
C PRO A 244 -4.52 -3.30 5.13
N GLN A 245 -5.35 -2.31 4.71
CA GLN A 245 -5.10 -0.89 4.94
C GLN A 245 -6.37 -0.19 5.38
N GLN A 246 -6.28 0.58 6.47
CA GLN A 246 -7.36 1.46 6.88
C GLN A 246 -7.54 2.59 5.87
N LEU A 247 -8.78 2.86 5.49
CA LEU A 247 -9.17 4.00 4.66
C LEU A 247 -10.45 4.61 5.22
N ASP A 248 -10.36 5.82 5.71
CA ASP A 248 -11.50 6.55 6.28
C ASP A 248 -12.02 7.57 5.26
N ASN A 249 -13.33 7.58 5.04
CA ASN A 249 -13.95 8.63 4.25
C ASN A 249 -13.96 9.94 5.05
N PRO A 250 -13.29 11.00 4.58
CA PRO A 250 -13.14 12.24 5.35
C PRO A 250 -14.43 13.04 5.49
N GLU A 251 -15.44 12.79 4.64
CA GLU A 251 -16.71 13.52 4.65
C GLU A 251 -17.78 12.81 5.49
N THR A 252 -17.81 11.48 5.43
CA THR A 252 -18.87 10.69 6.09
C THR A 252 -18.40 10.04 7.39
N GLY A 253 -17.09 9.89 7.58
CA GLY A 253 -16.50 9.14 8.69
C GLY A 253 -16.63 7.63 8.58
N GLN A 254 -17.11 7.09 7.45
CA GLN A 254 -17.13 5.66 7.20
C GLN A 254 -15.72 5.09 7.18
N GLN A 255 -15.52 3.95 7.83
CA GLN A 255 -14.24 3.28 7.94
C GLN A 255 -14.21 2.02 7.08
N PHE A 256 -13.15 1.89 6.32
CA PHE A 256 -12.92 0.74 5.44
C PHE A 256 -11.58 0.08 5.75
N VAL A 257 -11.51 -1.22 5.47
CA VAL A 257 -10.25 -1.94 5.28
C VAL A 257 -10.18 -2.37 3.83
N ILE A 258 -9.24 -1.78 3.11
CA ILE A 258 -8.91 -2.19 1.74
C ILE A 258 -7.81 -3.22 1.84
N TYR A 259 -8.03 -4.40 1.25
CA TYR A 259 -7.09 -5.52 1.36
C TYR A 259 -6.79 -6.10 0.00
N SER A 260 -5.71 -6.83 -0.09
CA SER A 260 -5.32 -7.53 -1.31
C SER A 260 -5.83 -8.95 -1.32
N ALA A 261 -6.18 -9.43 -2.51
CA ALA A 261 -6.72 -10.76 -2.70
C ALA A 261 -6.06 -11.49 -3.86
N ALA A 262 -6.12 -12.83 -3.83
CA ALA A 262 -5.41 -13.75 -4.71
C ALA A 262 -3.88 -13.74 -4.46
N ARG A 263 -3.09 -14.35 -5.33
CA ARG A 263 -1.62 -14.41 -5.15
C ARG A 263 -0.93 -13.18 -5.72
N SER A 264 -0.04 -12.61 -4.95
CA SER A 264 0.72 -11.39 -5.28
C SER A 264 1.72 -11.53 -6.44
N ASP A 265 2.06 -12.77 -6.85
CA ASP A 265 2.92 -13.05 -8.00
C ASP A 265 2.14 -13.23 -9.31
N THR A 266 0.82 -13.09 -9.29
CA THR A 266 -0.03 -13.32 -10.45
C THR A 266 -0.73 -12.05 -10.92
N ARG A 267 -1.14 -12.06 -12.18
CA ARG A 267 -1.92 -10.97 -12.78
C ARG A 267 -3.29 -10.74 -12.11
N ASN A 268 -3.77 -11.71 -11.33
CA ASN A 268 -5.09 -11.68 -10.72
C ASN A 268 -5.10 -10.99 -9.34
N TYR A 269 -3.93 -10.65 -8.80
CA TYR A 269 -3.85 -9.87 -7.57
C TYR A 269 -4.62 -8.57 -7.71
N CYS A 270 -5.46 -8.25 -6.74
CA CYS A 270 -6.39 -7.13 -6.81
C CYS A 270 -6.80 -6.67 -5.41
N LEU A 271 -7.48 -5.54 -5.29
CA LEU A 271 -7.98 -5.06 -4.01
C LEU A 271 -9.43 -5.46 -3.78
N GLY A 272 -9.71 -5.96 -2.57
CA GLY A 272 -11.04 -6.13 -1.99
C GLY A 272 -11.32 -5.04 -0.96
N GLN A 273 -12.55 -5.04 -0.42
CA GLN A 273 -13.02 -4.03 0.52
C GLN A 273 -13.87 -4.65 1.62
N LEU A 274 -13.58 -4.27 2.85
CA LEU A 274 -14.45 -4.39 4.01
C LEU A 274 -14.90 -2.99 4.43
N GLU A 275 -16.11 -2.88 4.95
CA GLU A 275 -16.65 -1.68 5.57
C GLU A 275 -17.07 -2.01 6.99
N LEU A 276 -16.66 -1.20 7.95
CA LEU A 276 -17.15 -1.30 9.32
C LEU A 276 -18.54 -0.65 9.38
N ILE A 277 -19.57 -1.47 9.54
CA ILE A 277 -20.98 -1.02 9.56
C ILE A 277 -21.58 -1.01 10.97
N GLY A 278 -20.86 -1.54 11.95
CA GLY A 278 -21.22 -1.52 13.37
C GLY A 278 -20.18 -0.76 14.19
N ASP A 279 -20.28 -0.86 15.51
CA ASP A 279 -19.47 -0.07 16.44
C ASP A 279 -18.30 -0.85 17.04
N ASP A 280 -18.21 -2.17 16.81
CA ASP A 280 -17.18 -3.02 17.40
C ASP A 280 -16.29 -3.68 16.32
N PRO A 281 -15.06 -3.18 16.10
CA PRO A 281 -14.13 -3.79 15.16
C PRO A 281 -13.79 -5.26 15.44
N MET A 282 -13.94 -5.71 16.70
CA MET A 282 -13.71 -7.10 17.10
C MET A 282 -14.92 -8.01 16.80
N ASN A 283 -16.06 -7.46 16.40
CA ASN A 283 -17.22 -8.25 16.01
C ASN A 283 -17.20 -8.52 14.49
N PRO A 284 -16.99 -9.76 14.00
CA PRO A 284 -16.99 -10.04 12.57
C PRO A 284 -18.30 -9.70 11.85
N GLN A 285 -19.44 -9.63 12.57
CA GLN A 285 -20.73 -9.26 12.02
C GLN A 285 -20.85 -7.75 11.74
N ASP A 286 -19.99 -6.93 12.32
CA ASP A 286 -19.92 -5.49 12.10
C ASP A 286 -19.12 -5.14 10.83
N TRP A 287 -18.56 -6.14 10.15
CA TRP A 287 -17.82 -5.97 8.88
C TRP A 287 -18.64 -6.43 7.70
N ARG A 288 -18.87 -5.54 6.74
CA ARG A 288 -19.50 -5.84 5.46
C ARG A 288 -18.46 -6.00 4.38
N LYS A 289 -18.36 -7.21 3.82
CA LYS A 289 -17.47 -7.50 2.70
C LYS A 289 -18.14 -7.15 1.38
N ASN A 290 -17.39 -6.47 0.48
CA ASN A 290 -17.83 -6.36 -0.91
C ASN A 290 -17.64 -7.72 -1.62
N ASN A 291 -18.75 -8.30 -2.07
CA ASN A 291 -18.74 -9.61 -2.74
C ASN A 291 -18.86 -9.52 -4.27
N ASP A 292 -19.06 -8.33 -4.83
CA ASP A 292 -19.31 -8.14 -6.27
C ASP A 292 -18.04 -8.29 -7.14
N GLY A 293 -16.86 -8.23 -6.52
CA GLY A 293 -15.58 -8.34 -7.21
C GLY A 293 -14.49 -7.45 -6.59
N CYS A 294 -13.34 -7.43 -7.24
CA CYS A 294 -12.27 -6.52 -6.85
C CYS A 294 -12.69 -5.07 -7.07
N VAL A 295 -12.43 -4.21 -6.10
CA VAL A 295 -12.66 -2.75 -6.22
C VAL A 295 -11.56 -2.06 -7.02
N PHE A 296 -10.37 -2.69 -7.12
CA PHE A 296 -9.25 -2.25 -7.94
C PHE A 296 -8.53 -3.46 -8.53
N TYR A 297 -8.42 -3.55 -9.86
CA TYR A 297 -7.96 -4.76 -10.54
C TYR A 297 -7.26 -4.44 -11.87
N GLN A 298 -6.56 -5.43 -12.42
CA GLN A 298 -5.73 -5.31 -13.62
C GLN A 298 -6.39 -4.54 -14.78
N ASN A 299 -5.56 -3.80 -15.52
CA ASN A 299 -5.91 -3.14 -16.77
C ASN A 299 -4.92 -3.52 -17.88
N PRO A 300 -5.19 -4.58 -18.64
CA PRO A 300 -4.27 -5.05 -19.67
C PRO A 300 -3.97 -4.03 -20.78
N LYS A 301 -4.91 -3.11 -21.07
CA LYS A 301 -4.72 -2.04 -22.06
C LYS A 301 -3.62 -1.08 -21.66
N GLU A 302 -3.45 -0.86 -20.35
CA GLU A 302 -2.46 0.04 -19.75
C GLU A 302 -1.29 -0.74 -19.13
N LYS A 303 -1.10 -2.01 -19.47
CA LYS A 303 -0.02 -2.86 -18.92
C LYS A 303 0.06 -2.80 -17.39
N ALA A 304 -1.09 -2.88 -16.74
CA ALA A 304 -1.20 -2.89 -15.29
C ALA A 304 -1.81 -4.22 -14.84
N TYR A 305 -0.97 -5.11 -14.32
CA TYR A 305 -1.35 -6.46 -13.90
C TYR A 305 -0.96 -6.67 -12.44
N GLY A 306 -1.66 -7.57 -11.74
CA GLY A 306 -1.33 -7.94 -10.39
C GLY A 306 -1.23 -6.71 -9.48
N VAL A 307 -2.23 -5.85 -9.53
CA VAL A 307 -2.25 -4.57 -8.82
C VAL A 307 -2.82 -4.78 -7.42
N GLY A 308 -2.11 -4.33 -6.40
CA GLY A 308 -2.54 -4.49 -5.02
C GLY A 308 -1.51 -3.97 -4.02
N HIS A 309 -1.67 -4.39 -2.76
CA HIS A 309 -0.88 -3.98 -1.60
C HIS A 309 -0.72 -2.45 -1.59
N ALA A 310 -1.85 -1.79 -1.42
CA ALA A 310 -1.93 -0.34 -1.56
C ALA A 310 -1.82 0.37 -0.21
N SER A 311 -1.38 1.61 -0.25
CA SER A 311 -1.51 2.59 0.84
C SER A 311 -2.19 3.86 0.34
N PHE A 312 -2.64 4.70 1.27
CA PHE A 312 -3.42 5.89 0.96
C PHE A 312 -2.77 7.14 1.54
N THR A 313 -2.78 8.23 0.75
CA THR A 313 -2.23 9.51 1.17
C THR A 313 -3.00 10.66 0.55
N LYS A 314 -2.67 11.89 0.94
CA LYS A 314 -3.29 13.12 0.40
C LYS A 314 -2.32 13.87 -0.51
N SER A 315 -2.88 14.68 -1.40
CA SER A 315 -2.11 15.71 -2.12
C SER A 315 -1.49 16.72 -1.16
N PRO A 316 -0.48 17.52 -1.59
CA PRO A 316 0.16 18.54 -0.73
C PRO A 316 -0.80 19.55 -0.12
N ASP A 317 -1.86 19.94 -0.81
CA ASP A 317 -2.90 20.83 -0.30
C ASP A 317 -4.02 20.12 0.48
N GLY A 318 -3.97 18.78 0.57
CA GLY A 318 -4.94 17.96 1.28
C GLY A 318 -6.28 17.75 0.55
N MET A 319 -6.43 18.28 -0.67
CA MET A 319 -7.70 18.30 -1.40
C MET A 319 -7.99 17.01 -2.17
N GLU A 320 -6.97 16.21 -2.44
CA GLU A 320 -7.09 15.00 -3.23
C GLU A 320 -6.66 13.76 -2.44
N ASP A 321 -7.37 12.66 -2.67
CA ASP A 321 -7.03 11.33 -2.17
C ASP A 321 -6.22 10.56 -3.22
N TRP A 322 -5.13 9.94 -2.77
CA TRP A 322 -4.20 9.21 -3.63
C TRP A 322 -3.99 7.79 -3.12
N ILE A 323 -4.03 6.83 -4.05
CA ILE A 323 -3.65 5.45 -3.84
C ILE A 323 -2.23 5.24 -4.37
N VAL A 324 -1.36 4.65 -3.53
CA VAL A 324 -0.04 4.15 -3.92
C VAL A 324 -0.07 2.64 -3.81
N TYR A 325 0.34 1.94 -4.84
CA TYR A 325 0.18 0.49 -4.96
C TYR A 325 1.31 -0.12 -5.78
N HIS A 326 1.49 -1.42 -5.71
CA HIS A 326 2.36 -2.08 -6.67
C HIS A 326 1.58 -2.73 -7.81
N GLY A 327 2.28 -2.96 -8.93
CA GLY A 327 1.75 -3.69 -10.09
C GLY A 327 2.87 -4.13 -11.02
N MET A 328 2.54 -5.00 -11.96
CA MET A 328 3.46 -5.54 -12.96
C MET A 328 3.09 -5.04 -14.35
N GLU A 329 4.09 -4.88 -15.23
CA GLU A 329 3.87 -4.53 -16.63
C GLU A 329 3.62 -5.76 -17.52
N ASN A 330 4.01 -6.93 -17.04
CA ASN A 330 3.84 -8.21 -17.74
C ASN A 330 3.08 -9.19 -16.82
N PRO A 331 2.00 -9.82 -17.29
CA PRO A 331 1.15 -10.69 -16.48
C PRO A 331 1.81 -11.97 -15.96
N PHE A 332 3.01 -12.30 -16.42
CA PHE A 332 3.74 -13.54 -16.10
C PHE A 332 5.09 -13.29 -15.40
N SER A 333 5.36 -12.08 -14.96
CA SER A 333 6.70 -11.71 -14.49
C SER A 333 6.96 -12.00 -13.00
N GLY A 334 5.93 -12.23 -12.20
CA GLY A 334 6.06 -12.64 -10.80
C GLY A 334 6.57 -11.53 -9.85
N TRP A 335 6.92 -11.90 -8.63
CA TRP A 335 7.25 -10.99 -7.52
C TRP A 335 8.35 -9.97 -7.85
N SER A 336 9.44 -10.42 -8.48
CA SER A 336 10.60 -9.56 -8.78
C SER A 336 10.31 -8.43 -9.78
N ALA A 337 9.16 -8.47 -10.45
CA ALA A 337 8.79 -7.50 -11.47
C ALA A 337 7.81 -6.43 -10.97
N ARG A 338 7.43 -6.45 -9.69
CA ARG A 338 6.54 -5.45 -9.11
C ARG A 338 7.17 -4.06 -9.15
N THR A 339 6.37 -3.06 -9.45
CA THR A 339 6.75 -1.65 -9.56
C THR A 339 5.77 -0.78 -8.79
N ILE A 340 6.25 0.28 -8.15
CA ILE A 340 5.41 1.20 -7.39
C ILE A 340 4.73 2.19 -8.32
N ARG A 341 3.46 2.45 -8.09
CA ARG A 341 2.56 3.29 -8.89
C ARG A 341 1.69 4.16 -8.00
N ALA A 342 1.23 5.28 -8.52
CA ALA A 342 0.30 6.15 -7.82
C ALA A 342 -0.82 6.64 -8.76
N GLN A 343 -2.02 6.85 -8.21
CA GLN A 343 -3.15 7.47 -8.90
C GLN A 343 -4.06 8.19 -7.92
N LYS A 344 -4.71 9.23 -8.39
CA LYS A 344 -5.80 9.89 -7.66
C LYS A 344 -7.04 9.00 -7.65
N PHE A 345 -7.78 8.99 -6.54
CA PHE A 345 -9.09 8.36 -6.45
C PHE A 345 -10.11 9.31 -5.82
N GLY A 346 -11.36 8.94 -5.81
CA GLY A 346 -12.45 9.70 -5.22
C GLY A 346 -13.40 8.82 -4.42
N TRP A 347 -14.61 9.31 -4.19
CA TRP A 347 -15.65 8.64 -3.41
C TRP A 347 -16.93 8.51 -4.22
N ASN A 348 -17.68 7.45 -3.99
CA ASN A 348 -19.02 7.25 -4.53
C ASN A 348 -20.07 7.99 -3.69
N GLU A 349 -21.29 8.13 -4.18
CA GLU A 349 -22.38 8.78 -3.46
C GLU A 349 -22.77 8.06 -2.15
N ASP A 350 -22.50 6.76 -2.06
CA ASP A 350 -22.73 5.96 -0.84
C ASP A 350 -21.58 6.06 0.18
N GLY A 351 -20.56 6.87 -0.12
CA GLY A 351 -19.40 7.06 0.72
C GLY A 351 -18.29 6.01 0.53
N SER A 352 -18.48 4.99 -0.28
CA SER A 352 -17.45 4.00 -0.58
C SER A 352 -16.34 4.58 -1.47
N PRO A 353 -15.09 4.08 -1.41
CA PRO A 353 -14.02 4.55 -2.27
C PRO A 353 -14.27 4.22 -3.74
N LYS A 354 -14.00 5.20 -4.62
CA LYS A 354 -14.12 5.10 -6.07
C LYS A 354 -12.74 5.08 -6.70
N PHE A 355 -12.17 3.90 -6.80
CA PHE A 355 -10.85 3.74 -7.40
C PHE A 355 -10.91 3.86 -8.93
N PRO A 356 -9.88 4.50 -9.55
CA PRO A 356 -9.75 4.52 -11.01
C PRO A 356 -9.35 3.14 -11.53
N ARG A 357 -9.37 2.96 -12.85
CA ARG A 357 -8.67 1.83 -13.47
C ARG A 357 -7.16 2.07 -13.39
N PRO A 358 -6.37 1.08 -12.94
CA PRO A 358 -4.93 1.23 -12.88
C PRO A 358 -4.33 1.44 -14.27
N GLY A 359 -3.28 2.27 -14.38
CA GLY A 359 -2.73 2.60 -15.68
C GLY A 359 -1.35 3.19 -15.64
N TYR A 360 -0.85 3.42 -16.87
CA TYR A 360 0.46 3.99 -17.13
C TYR A 360 0.43 5.52 -17.06
N GLY A 361 -0.61 6.13 -17.57
CA GLY A 361 -0.76 7.59 -17.69
C GLY A 361 -0.58 8.08 -19.13
N PRO A 362 -0.26 9.38 -19.35
CA PRO A 362 0.10 10.37 -18.32
C PRO A 362 -1.07 10.81 -17.42
N TYR A 363 -0.75 11.13 -16.18
CA TYR A 363 -1.69 11.64 -15.17
C TYR A 363 -1.25 13.03 -14.71
N GLU A 364 -2.20 13.85 -14.29
CA GLU A 364 -1.89 15.11 -13.62
C GLU A 364 -1.19 14.84 -12.28
N VAL A 365 -0.20 15.67 -11.93
CA VAL A 365 0.44 15.60 -10.62
C VAL A 365 -0.53 16.02 -9.52
N PRO A 366 -0.32 15.60 -8.25
CA PRO A 366 -1.16 15.99 -7.12
C PRO A 366 -1.32 17.50 -7.01
N SER A 367 -2.54 17.96 -6.67
CA SER A 367 -2.80 19.36 -6.42
C SER A 367 -1.90 19.90 -5.29
N GLY A 368 -1.38 21.13 -5.48
CA GLY A 368 -0.41 21.73 -4.56
C GLY A 368 1.01 21.17 -4.65
N GLN A 369 1.28 20.18 -5.53
CA GLN A 369 2.64 19.69 -5.76
C GLN A 369 3.42 20.70 -6.60
N ASN A 370 4.52 21.24 -6.04
CA ASN A 370 5.43 22.09 -6.79
C ASN A 370 6.21 21.24 -7.79
N VAL A 371 5.97 21.46 -9.06
CA VAL A 371 6.80 20.88 -10.12
C VAL A 371 8.06 21.73 -10.22
N SER A 372 9.14 21.29 -9.59
CA SER A 372 10.45 21.92 -9.81
C SER A 372 10.77 21.79 -11.30
N MET A 373 10.92 22.92 -11.98
CA MET A 373 11.50 22.91 -13.33
C MET A 373 12.88 22.26 -13.20
N LYS A 374 13.04 21.03 -13.70
CA LYS A 374 14.37 20.50 -13.95
C LYS A 374 14.99 21.41 -14.99
N MET A 375 15.89 22.32 -14.58
CA MET A 375 16.75 23.03 -15.53
C MET A 375 17.70 21.98 -16.13
N PHE A 376 17.51 21.67 -17.40
CA PHE A 376 18.42 20.88 -18.20
C PHE A 376 19.68 21.66 -18.54
#